data_5803bd6fb3655ee5eda0b74b5666277a
#
_entry.id   5803bd6fb3655ee5eda0b74b5666277a
#
_cell.length_a   1.000
_cell.length_b   1.000
_cell.length_c   1.000
_cell.angle_alpha   90.00
_cell.angle_beta   90.00
_cell.angle_gamma   90.00
#
_symmetry.space_group_name_H-M   'P 1'
#
loop_
_entity.id
_entity.type
_entity.pdbx_description
1 polymer ?
#
loop_
_entity_poly.entity_id
_entity_poly.type
_entity_poly.pdbx_seq_one_letter_code
_entity_poly.pdbx_strand_id
1 'polypeptide(L)'
;MGPGGGPAAMCTMGAGPLTDESRDAVLRALEDERKAEAAYTAVIAQLGSNPPFSRIQRAEQRHAAALERILTAHGVPIPAEKPAAAAPRYADVAAACRAGVESEKANIAVYDSLTKVALPEDVKCVFSHLRAASETRHLPAFQSCSGAP
;
A
#
# COMPACT_ATOMS: atom_id res chain seq x y z
N MET A 1 -18.25 9.17 10.78
CA MET A 1 -16.78 9.04 10.79
C MET A 1 -16.43 7.71 10.16
N GLY A 2 -15.72 7.72 9.07
CA GLY A 2 -15.14 6.51 8.52
C GLY A 2 -14.21 5.86 9.54
N PRO A 3 -13.99 4.53 9.47
CA PRO A 3 -13.07 3.85 10.37
C PRO A 3 -11.71 4.55 10.27
N GLY A 4 -11.17 4.88 11.39
CA GLY A 4 -10.02 5.72 11.59
C GLY A 4 -8.97 5.59 10.51
N GLY A 5 -8.79 6.63 9.77
CA GLY A 5 -7.66 6.70 8.85
C GLY A 5 -6.38 6.53 9.64
N GLY A 6 -5.46 5.74 9.12
CA GLY A 6 -4.13 5.64 9.69
C GLY A 6 -3.43 7.01 9.66
N PRO A 7 -2.16 7.09 10.11
CA PRO A 7 -1.43 8.37 10.20
C PRO A 7 -1.44 9.21 8.92
N ALA A 8 -1.50 8.59 7.75
CA ALA A 8 -1.59 9.30 6.47
C ALA A 8 -2.83 10.20 6.35
N ALA A 9 -3.93 9.87 7.06
CA ALA A 9 -5.14 10.68 7.07
C ALA A 9 -4.93 12.04 7.76
N MET A 10 -3.85 12.20 8.52
CA MET A 10 -3.50 13.45 9.19
C MET A 10 -2.74 14.42 8.29
N CYS A 11 -2.34 14.00 7.09
CA CYS A 11 -1.67 14.87 6.14
C CYS A 11 -2.66 15.90 5.59
N THR A 12 -2.28 17.17 5.61
CA THR A 12 -3.09 18.25 5.04
C THR A 12 -2.96 18.22 3.52
N MET A 13 -4.08 18.10 2.81
CA MET A 13 -4.07 18.06 1.35
C MET A 13 -3.81 19.46 0.78
N GLY A 14 -2.94 19.50 -0.23
CA GLY A 14 -2.71 20.67 -1.06
C GLY A 14 -3.81 20.83 -2.12
N ALA A 15 -3.60 21.79 -3.01
CA ALA A 15 -4.49 22.08 -4.13
C ALA A 15 -3.66 22.47 -5.35
N GLY A 16 -4.31 22.53 -6.52
CA GLY A 16 -3.68 22.89 -7.77
C GLY A 16 -3.06 21.68 -8.49
N PRO A 17 -2.62 21.87 -9.74
CA PRO A 17 -2.15 20.76 -10.56
C PRO A 17 -0.84 20.16 -10.03
N LEU A 18 -0.72 18.84 -10.10
CA LEU A 18 0.54 18.15 -9.91
C LEU A 18 1.40 18.30 -11.16
N THR A 19 2.73 18.28 -11.01
CA THR A 19 3.61 18.06 -12.15
C THR A 19 3.37 16.68 -12.73
N ASP A 20 3.77 16.44 -13.97
CA ASP A 20 3.66 15.11 -14.58
C ASP A 20 4.39 14.06 -13.75
N GLU A 21 5.58 14.39 -13.25
CA GLU A 21 6.39 13.49 -12.43
C GLU A 21 5.72 13.16 -11.09
N SER A 22 5.19 14.15 -10.39
CA SER A 22 4.51 13.90 -9.11
C SER A 22 3.19 13.18 -9.30
N ARG A 23 2.43 13.50 -10.37
CA ARG A 23 1.22 12.76 -10.72
C ARG A 23 1.53 11.28 -10.97
N ASP A 24 2.54 11.01 -11.79
CA ASP A 24 2.94 9.64 -12.14
C ASP A 24 3.43 8.89 -10.90
N ALA A 25 4.11 9.56 -9.98
CA ALA A 25 4.53 8.96 -8.71
C ALA A 25 3.34 8.53 -7.85
N VAL A 26 2.31 9.38 -7.74
CA VAL A 26 1.09 9.04 -6.98
C VAL A 26 0.34 7.89 -7.63
N LEU A 27 0.20 7.91 -8.96
CA LEU A 27 -0.46 6.83 -9.70
C LEU A 27 0.28 5.50 -9.55
N ARG A 28 1.61 5.53 -9.58
CA ARG A 28 2.43 4.32 -9.37
C ARG A 28 2.26 3.78 -7.95
N ALA A 29 2.27 4.65 -6.96
CA ALA A 29 2.05 4.24 -5.57
C ALA A 29 0.66 3.60 -5.39
N LEU A 30 -0.38 4.19 -5.98
CA LEU A 30 -1.74 3.66 -5.92
C LEU A 30 -1.82 2.26 -6.56
N GLU A 31 -1.20 2.08 -7.71
CA GLU A 31 -1.14 0.76 -8.36
C GLU A 31 -0.50 -0.28 -7.46
N ASP A 32 0.59 0.07 -6.79
CA ASP A 32 1.31 -0.83 -5.90
C ASP A 32 0.48 -1.21 -4.66
N GLU A 33 -0.18 -0.24 -4.04
CA GLU A 33 -1.06 -0.50 -2.88
C GLU A 33 -2.27 -1.36 -3.25
N ARG A 34 -2.89 -1.11 -4.40
CA ARG A 34 -3.99 -1.93 -4.90
C ARG A 34 -3.56 -3.36 -5.20
N LYS A 35 -2.34 -3.51 -5.73
CA LYS A 35 -1.76 -4.82 -6.00
C LYS A 35 -1.51 -5.61 -4.69
N ALA A 36 -0.99 -4.95 -3.67
CA ALA A 36 -0.78 -5.55 -2.36
C ALA A 36 -2.11 -5.97 -1.72
N GLU A 37 -3.11 -5.09 -1.75
CA GLU A 37 -4.46 -5.40 -1.26
C GLU A 37 -5.03 -6.65 -1.94
N ALA A 38 -4.96 -6.72 -3.27
CA ALA A 38 -5.46 -7.86 -4.04
C ALA A 38 -4.72 -9.15 -3.67
N ALA A 39 -3.40 -9.08 -3.49
CA ALA A 39 -2.59 -10.23 -3.10
C ALA A 39 -3.00 -10.78 -1.72
N TYR A 40 -3.20 -9.89 -0.75
CA TYR A 40 -3.58 -10.31 0.61
C TYR A 40 -5.03 -10.78 0.67
N THR A 41 -5.92 -10.18 -0.13
CA THR A 41 -7.29 -10.68 -0.30
C THR A 41 -7.29 -12.12 -0.82
N ALA A 42 -6.42 -12.43 -1.79
CA ALA A 42 -6.30 -13.78 -2.35
C ALA A 42 -5.80 -14.79 -1.32
N VAL A 43 -4.86 -14.39 -0.45
CA VAL A 43 -4.41 -15.25 0.65
C VAL A 43 -5.55 -15.57 1.61
N ILE A 44 -6.35 -14.57 1.97
CA ILE A 44 -7.51 -14.75 2.84
C ILE A 44 -8.52 -15.70 2.21
N ALA A 45 -8.75 -15.59 0.90
CA ALA A 45 -9.65 -16.49 0.17
C ALA A 45 -9.15 -17.95 0.19
N GLN A 46 -7.83 -18.15 0.12
CA GLN A 46 -7.24 -19.49 0.10
C GLN A 46 -7.12 -20.13 1.48
N LEU A 47 -6.70 -19.37 2.48
CA LEU A 47 -6.24 -19.88 3.77
C LEU A 47 -7.08 -19.42 4.96
N GLY A 48 -8.08 -18.59 4.71
CA GLY A 48 -8.93 -18.02 5.75
C GLY A 48 -8.38 -16.69 6.29
N SER A 49 -9.19 -16.05 7.14
CA SER A 49 -8.91 -14.73 7.68
C SER A 49 -7.90 -14.81 8.83
N ASN A 50 -6.66 -15.09 8.52
CA ASN A 50 -5.59 -15.17 9.49
C ASN A 50 -4.95 -13.80 9.72
N PRO A 51 -4.71 -13.39 10.97
CA PRO A 51 -3.75 -12.32 11.23
C PRO A 51 -2.35 -12.80 10.79
N PRO A 52 -1.51 -11.99 10.20
CA PRO A 52 -1.66 -10.55 9.97
C PRO A 52 -2.42 -10.16 8.68
N PHE A 53 -2.76 -11.11 7.80
CA PHE A 53 -3.31 -10.82 6.47
C PHE A 53 -4.56 -9.96 6.50
N SER A 54 -5.54 -10.28 7.35
CA SER A 54 -6.79 -9.52 7.43
C SER A 54 -6.57 -8.08 7.89
N ARG A 55 -5.66 -7.87 8.83
CA ARG A 55 -5.33 -6.55 9.34
C ARG A 55 -4.55 -5.73 8.32
N ILE A 56 -3.55 -6.33 7.68
CA ILE A 56 -2.71 -5.65 6.68
C ILE A 56 -3.52 -5.38 5.42
N GLN A 57 -4.38 -6.30 4.98
CA GLN A 57 -5.28 -6.05 3.85
C GLN A 57 -6.12 -4.78 4.08
N ARG A 58 -6.69 -4.60 5.28
CA ARG A 58 -7.44 -3.39 5.61
C ARG A 58 -6.56 -2.14 5.63
N ALA A 59 -5.30 -2.29 6.06
CA ALA A 59 -4.34 -1.19 6.00
C ALA A 59 -4.06 -0.78 4.55
N GLU A 60 -3.90 -1.74 3.64
CA GLU A 60 -3.68 -1.43 2.22
C GLU A 60 -4.89 -0.72 1.59
N GLN A 61 -6.10 -1.06 2.01
CA GLN A 61 -7.31 -0.31 1.60
C GLN A 61 -7.23 1.16 2.05
N ARG A 62 -6.80 1.41 3.27
CA ARG A 62 -6.63 2.78 3.79
C ARG A 62 -5.50 3.51 3.08
N HIS A 63 -4.42 2.82 2.73
CA HIS A 63 -3.30 3.39 1.97
C HIS A 63 -3.76 3.82 0.59
N ALA A 64 -4.46 2.97 -0.12
CA ALA A 64 -5.04 3.31 -1.43
C ALA A 64 -5.97 4.53 -1.31
N ALA A 65 -6.84 4.56 -0.30
CA ALA A 65 -7.75 5.69 -0.07
C ALA A 65 -7.00 7.00 0.19
N ALA A 66 -5.88 6.97 0.91
CA ALA A 66 -5.06 8.15 1.14
C ALA A 66 -4.46 8.69 -0.17
N LEU A 67 -4.01 7.81 -1.05
CA LEU A 67 -3.49 8.20 -2.37
C LEU A 67 -4.60 8.74 -3.28
N GLU A 68 -5.77 8.12 -3.26
CA GLU A 68 -6.93 8.62 -4.00
C GLU A 68 -7.36 10.02 -3.52
N ARG A 69 -7.24 10.30 -2.23
CA ARG A 69 -7.48 11.64 -1.69
C ARG A 69 -6.54 12.69 -2.28
N ILE A 70 -5.26 12.35 -2.46
CA ILE A 70 -4.31 13.24 -3.15
C ILE A 70 -4.78 13.53 -4.57
N LEU A 71 -5.11 12.49 -5.31
CA LEU A 71 -5.57 12.65 -6.70
C LEU A 71 -6.80 13.57 -6.78
N THR A 72 -7.78 13.34 -5.92
CA THR A 72 -8.99 14.17 -5.86
C THR A 72 -8.66 15.62 -5.52
N ALA A 73 -7.81 15.86 -4.52
CA ALA A 73 -7.43 17.22 -4.11
C ALA A 73 -6.72 17.99 -5.23
N HIS A 74 -6.00 17.30 -6.08
CA HIS A 74 -5.25 17.90 -7.18
C HIS A 74 -5.95 17.80 -8.54
N GLY A 75 -7.22 17.39 -8.55
CA GLY A 75 -8.03 17.34 -9.78
C GLY A 75 -7.62 16.24 -10.77
N VAL A 76 -6.94 15.20 -10.30
CA VAL A 76 -6.57 14.05 -11.15
C VAL A 76 -7.63 12.96 -11.03
N PRO A 77 -8.17 12.46 -12.16
CA PRO A 77 -9.13 11.36 -12.10
C PRO A 77 -8.52 10.12 -11.47
N ILE A 78 -9.28 9.46 -10.59
CA ILE A 78 -8.86 8.20 -9.99
C ILE A 78 -9.01 7.10 -11.05
N PRO A 79 -7.94 6.38 -11.41
CA PRO A 79 -8.04 5.31 -12.39
C PRO A 79 -8.89 4.15 -11.85
N ALA A 80 -9.61 3.48 -12.74
CA ALA A 80 -10.35 2.28 -12.39
C ALA A 80 -9.39 1.18 -11.92
N GLU A 81 -9.85 0.35 -10.99
CA GLU A 81 -9.07 -0.81 -10.58
C GLU A 81 -8.95 -1.80 -11.74
N LYS A 82 -7.75 -2.32 -11.94
CA LYS A 82 -7.51 -3.38 -12.91
C LYS A 82 -7.93 -4.72 -12.33
N PRO A 83 -8.42 -5.67 -13.16
CA PRO A 83 -8.66 -7.02 -12.69
C PRO A 83 -7.41 -7.60 -12.02
N ALA A 84 -7.58 -8.25 -10.87
CA ALA A 84 -6.47 -8.88 -10.18
C ALA A 84 -5.86 -9.99 -11.04
N ALA A 85 -4.54 -10.07 -11.09
CA ALA A 85 -3.85 -11.19 -11.71
C ALA A 85 -4.15 -12.48 -10.96
N ALA A 86 -4.03 -13.63 -11.63
CA ALA A 86 -4.19 -14.92 -10.98
C ALA A 86 -3.20 -15.03 -9.80
N ALA A 87 -3.74 -15.30 -8.61
CA ALA A 87 -2.93 -15.38 -7.41
C ALA A 87 -2.16 -16.69 -7.34
N PRO A 88 -0.91 -16.69 -6.84
CA PRO A 88 -0.20 -17.94 -6.56
C PRO A 88 -0.95 -18.78 -5.53
N ARG A 89 -0.76 -20.08 -5.58
CA ARG A 89 -1.23 -21.00 -4.56
C ARG A 89 -0.15 -21.17 -3.49
N TYR A 90 -0.56 -21.04 -2.23
CA TYR A 90 0.36 -21.20 -1.10
C TYR A 90 0.03 -22.48 -0.35
N ALA A 91 1.08 -23.22 0.01
CA ALA A 91 0.93 -24.48 0.73
C ALA A 91 0.35 -24.27 2.14
N ASP A 92 0.76 -23.17 2.79
CA ASP A 92 0.35 -22.85 4.15
C ASP A 92 0.53 -21.36 4.43
N VAL A 93 0.14 -20.94 5.64
CA VAL A 93 0.26 -19.54 6.08
C VAL A 93 1.72 -19.08 6.08
N ALA A 94 2.66 -19.93 6.49
CA ALA A 94 4.07 -19.55 6.52
C ALA A 94 4.59 -19.21 5.12
N ALA A 95 4.23 -20.00 4.11
CA ALA A 95 4.60 -19.73 2.72
C ALA A 95 4.01 -18.40 2.23
N ALA A 96 2.74 -18.11 2.55
CA ALA A 96 2.10 -16.85 2.23
C ALA A 96 2.77 -15.67 2.94
N CYS A 97 3.17 -15.85 4.20
CA CYS A 97 3.91 -14.83 4.96
C CYS A 97 5.27 -14.53 4.34
N ARG A 98 6.00 -15.54 3.85
CA ARG A 98 7.25 -15.30 3.12
C ARG A 98 7.04 -14.47 1.86
N ALA A 99 5.97 -14.72 1.13
CA ALA A 99 5.59 -13.89 -0.01
C ALA A 99 5.22 -12.46 0.43
N GLY A 100 4.56 -12.32 1.57
CA GLY A 100 4.28 -11.02 2.18
C GLY A 100 5.54 -10.23 2.51
N VAL A 101 6.56 -10.88 3.05
CA VAL A 101 7.87 -10.26 3.29
C VAL A 101 8.44 -9.66 2.01
N GLU A 102 8.45 -10.42 0.93
CA GLU A 102 8.98 -9.93 -0.34
C GLU A 102 8.12 -8.81 -0.94
N SER A 103 6.80 -8.90 -0.79
CA SER A 103 5.88 -7.85 -1.22
C SER A 103 6.13 -6.53 -0.49
N GLU A 104 6.31 -6.58 0.83
CA GLU A 104 6.57 -5.37 1.62
C GLU A 104 7.95 -4.77 1.32
N LYS A 105 8.97 -5.59 1.13
CA LYS A 105 10.28 -5.10 0.70
C LYS A 105 10.20 -4.39 -0.65
N ALA A 106 9.45 -4.93 -1.59
CA ALA A 106 9.24 -4.32 -2.90
C ALA A 106 8.49 -2.99 -2.77
N ASN A 107 7.48 -2.93 -1.91
CA ASN A 107 6.72 -1.70 -1.64
C ASN A 107 7.61 -0.59 -1.08
N ILE A 108 8.45 -0.91 -0.11
CA ILE A 108 9.42 0.04 0.47
C ILE A 108 10.34 0.56 -0.65
N ALA A 109 10.85 -0.32 -1.50
CA ALA A 109 11.73 0.07 -2.60
C ALA A 109 11.03 0.97 -3.62
N VAL A 110 9.73 0.75 -3.87
CA VAL A 110 8.92 1.64 -4.71
C VAL A 110 8.90 3.05 -4.14
N TYR A 111 8.58 3.22 -2.86
CA TYR A 111 8.57 4.54 -2.22
C TYR A 111 9.95 5.19 -2.23
N ASP A 112 11.02 4.44 -2.00
CA ASP A 112 12.38 4.95 -2.07
C ASP A 112 12.72 5.49 -3.47
N SER A 113 12.22 4.85 -4.51
CA SER A 113 12.36 5.32 -5.88
C SER A 113 11.52 6.57 -6.16
N LEU A 114 10.23 6.56 -5.75
CA LEU A 114 9.30 7.65 -6.03
C LEU A 114 9.66 8.95 -5.32
N THR A 115 10.33 8.89 -4.19
CA THR A 115 10.73 10.08 -3.43
C THR A 115 11.98 10.76 -3.98
N LYS A 116 12.58 10.24 -5.05
CA LYS A 116 13.73 10.86 -5.70
C LYS A 116 13.35 12.07 -6.57
N VAL A 117 12.08 12.19 -6.95
CA VAL A 117 11.59 13.35 -7.71
C VAL A 117 11.05 14.40 -6.74
N ALA A 118 10.93 15.65 -7.24
CA ALA A 118 10.33 16.73 -6.46
C ALA A 118 8.83 16.46 -6.26
N LEU A 119 8.38 16.47 -5.01
CA LEU A 119 7.01 16.17 -4.64
C LEU A 119 6.42 17.31 -3.80
N PRO A 120 5.10 17.61 -3.95
CA PRO A 120 4.40 18.48 -3.03
C PRO A 120 4.42 17.94 -1.60
N GLU A 121 4.23 18.82 -0.61
CA GLU A 121 4.32 18.46 0.81
C GLU A 121 3.28 17.41 1.22
N ASP A 122 2.06 17.47 0.69
CA ASP A 122 1.04 16.47 0.98
C ASP A 122 1.41 15.09 0.47
N VAL A 123 2.00 15.02 -0.73
CA VAL A 123 2.48 13.75 -1.31
C VAL A 123 3.64 13.19 -0.48
N LYS A 124 4.59 14.04 -0.10
CA LYS A 124 5.69 13.63 0.80
C LYS A 124 5.16 13.08 2.12
N CYS A 125 4.19 13.78 2.71
CA CYS A 125 3.59 13.38 3.98
C CYS A 125 2.94 11.99 3.86
N VAL A 126 2.10 11.78 2.87
CA VAL A 126 1.43 10.49 2.67
C VAL A 126 2.45 9.39 2.36
N PHE A 127 3.35 9.59 1.42
CA PHE A 127 4.37 8.59 1.07
C PHE A 127 5.21 8.18 2.27
N SER A 128 5.60 9.15 3.10
CA SER A 128 6.37 8.88 4.33
C SER A 128 5.61 7.96 5.29
N HIS A 129 4.32 8.23 5.51
CA HIS A 129 3.50 7.41 6.40
C HIS A 129 3.24 6.01 5.83
N LEU A 130 3.01 5.89 4.52
CA LEU A 130 2.77 4.59 3.89
C LEU A 130 4.04 3.72 3.90
N ARG A 131 5.18 4.33 3.57
CA ARG A 131 6.47 3.64 3.64
C ARG A 131 6.77 3.17 5.08
N ALA A 132 6.55 4.02 6.05
CA ALA A 132 6.77 3.69 7.45
C ALA A 132 5.89 2.54 7.92
N ALA A 133 4.63 2.48 7.48
CA ALA A 133 3.73 1.38 7.80
C ALA A 133 4.27 0.05 7.26
N SER A 134 4.73 0.03 6.01
CA SER A 134 5.31 -1.17 5.40
C SER A 134 6.58 -1.62 6.15
N GLU A 135 7.47 -0.69 6.47
CA GLU A 135 8.75 -1.01 7.11
C GLU A 135 8.61 -1.40 8.58
N THR A 136 7.79 -0.68 9.34
CA THR A 136 7.77 -0.82 10.80
C THR A 136 6.64 -1.69 11.34
N ARG A 137 5.63 -1.99 10.53
CA ARG A 137 4.46 -2.78 10.94
C ARG A 137 4.20 -4.00 10.07
N HIS A 138 4.07 -3.82 8.75
CA HIS A 138 3.71 -4.92 7.84
C HIS A 138 4.87 -5.92 7.70
N LEU A 139 6.05 -5.45 7.36
CA LEU A 139 7.22 -6.30 7.20
C LEU A 139 7.52 -7.12 8.45
N PRO A 140 7.62 -6.53 9.66
CA PRO A 140 7.84 -7.32 10.87
C PRO A 140 6.74 -8.35 11.14
N ALA A 141 5.47 -8.01 10.86
CA ALA A 141 4.36 -8.95 11.06
C ALA A 141 4.47 -10.17 10.15
N PHE A 142 4.81 -9.96 8.86
CA PHE A 142 5.04 -11.07 7.95
C PHE A 142 6.30 -11.87 8.29
N GLN A 143 7.36 -11.22 8.75
CA GLN A 143 8.55 -11.91 9.23
C GLN A 143 8.23 -12.84 10.40
N SER A 144 7.37 -12.40 11.32
CA SER A 144 6.97 -13.18 12.49
C SER A 144 6.22 -14.46 12.14
N CYS A 145 5.47 -14.50 11.04
CA CYS A 145 4.68 -15.66 10.63
C CYS A 145 5.32 -16.46 9.49
N SER A 146 6.50 -16.05 9.01
CA SER A 146 7.15 -16.67 7.84
C SER A 146 7.80 -18.03 8.12
N GLY A 147 7.89 -18.43 9.37
CA GLY A 147 8.59 -19.66 9.75
C GLY A 147 10.11 -19.55 9.66
N ALA A 148 10.64 -18.36 9.35
CA ALA A 148 12.09 -18.13 9.37
C ALA A 148 12.55 -17.95 10.82
N PRO A 149 13.75 -18.48 11.20
CA PRO A 149 14.30 -18.26 12.53
C PRO A 149 14.67 -16.79 12.77
#